data_5ae2406c2caf1aa5e9c9c2b95c08a772
#
_entry.id   5ae2406c2caf1aa5e9c9c2b95c08a772
#
_cell.length_a   1.000
_cell.length_b   1.000
_cell.length_c   1.000
_cell.angle_alpha   90.00
_cell.angle_beta   90.00
_cell.angle_gamma   90.00
#
_symmetry.space_group_name_H-M   'P 1'
#
loop_
_entity.id
_entity.type
_entity.pdbx_description
1 polymer ?
#
loop_
_entity_poly.entity_id
_entity_poly.type
_entity_poly.pdbx_seq_one_letter_code
_entity_poly.pdbx_strand_id
1 'polypeptide(L)'
;PKPSSAASDVYKRQELKKDRIVFPEIIRFDEFSMQYNQRNRISYNYGGELETLCAGIAYGADDILNGNSKVIIRFDDNDISVTDWYDLTTTNAEQIRFYKNGRIDVRFKDSAAAESCFKRLHLDEITLREN
;
A
#
# COMPACT_ATOMS: atom_id res chain seq x y z
N PRO A 1 -6.03 17.63 20.01
CA PRO A 1 -6.48 16.37 19.44
C PRO A 1 -5.73 16.01 18.20
N LYS A 2 -5.46 14.78 18.07
CA LYS A 2 -4.68 14.31 17.00
C LYS A 2 -5.48 13.89 15.82
N PRO A 3 -5.01 14.14 14.65
CA PRO A 3 -5.62 13.56 13.48
C PRO A 3 -5.35 12.06 13.51
N SER A 4 -6.35 11.29 13.78
CA SER A 4 -6.20 9.84 13.73
C SER A 4 -6.95 9.30 12.53
N SER A 5 -6.64 9.85 11.37
CA SER A 5 -7.23 9.37 10.14
C SER A 5 -6.61 8.03 9.74
N ALA A 6 -7.34 7.25 8.96
CA ALA A 6 -6.82 5.99 8.43
C ALA A 6 -5.54 6.20 7.63
N ALA A 7 -5.42 7.33 6.93
CA ALA A 7 -4.22 7.65 6.17
C ALA A 7 -2.99 7.73 7.07
N SER A 8 -3.13 8.38 8.22
CA SER A 8 -2.03 8.51 9.16
C SER A 8 -1.58 7.14 9.69
N ASP A 9 -2.53 6.27 9.99
CA ASP A 9 -2.21 4.94 10.50
C ASP A 9 -1.51 4.07 9.46
N VAL A 10 -1.90 4.19 8.20
CA VAL A 10 -1.26 3.45 7.11
C VAL A 10 0.22 3.81 7.05
N TYR A 11 0.55 5.09 7.16
CA TYR A 11 1.93 5.53 7.01
C TYR A 11 2.77 5.34 8.28
N LYS A 12 2.15 5.28 9.44
CA LYS A 12 2.89 5.11 10.69
C LYS A 12 3.53 3.76 10.86
N ARG A 13 2.97 2.74 10.26
CA ARG A 13 3.41 1.35 10.47
C ARG A 13 4.40 0.86 9.45
N GLN A 14 4.76 1.67 8.49
CA GLN A 14 5.63 1.22 7.42
C GLN A 14 7.06 1.02 7.93
N GLU A 15 7.74 0.06 7.33
CA GLU A 15 9.15 -0.23 7.60
C GLU A 15 9.92 -0.22 6.30
N LEU A 16 11.07 0.46 6.31
CA LEU A 16 11.96 0.48 5.15
C LEU A 16 12.95 -0.67 5.24
N LYS A 17 13.02 -1.51 4.19
CA LYS A 17 13.97 -2.63 4.12
C LYS A 17 14.62 -2.65 2.74
N LYS A 18 15.82 -2.09 2.63
CA LYS A 18 16.56 -2.01 1.36
C LYS A 18 15.72 -1.35 0.27
N ASP A 19 15.32 -2.13 -0.72
CA ASP A 19 14.52 -1.63 -1.87
C ASP A 19 13.03 -1.84 -1.68
N ARG A 20 12.58 -2.09 -0.45
CA ARG A 20 11.21 -2.47 -0.17
C ARG A 20 10.67 -1.73 1.04
N ILE A 21 9.40 -1.36 0.98
CA ILE A 21 8.68 -0.82 2.14
C ILE A 21 7.60 -1.83 2.53
N VAL A 22 7.55 -2.16 3.81
CA VAL A 22 6.59 -3.11 4.36
C VAL A 22 5.50 -2.35 5.10
N PHE A 23 4.23 -2.64 4.77
CA PHE A 23 3.07 -2.04 5.42
C PHE A 23 2.31 -3.16 6.14
N PRO A 24 2.52 -3.34 7.46
CA PRO A 24 1.89 -4.47 8.17
C PRO A 24 0.41 -4.22 8.43
N GLU A 25 -0.39 -5.26 8.21
CA GLU A 25 -1.81 -5.28 8.57
C GLU A 25 -2.64 -4.09 8.08
N ILE A 26 -2.50 -3.78 6.80
CA ILE A 26 -3.21 -2.64 6.21
C ILE A 26 -4.62 -2.99 5.79
N ILE A 27 -4.83 -4.21 5.30
CA ILE A 27 -6.11 -4.64 4.77
C ILE A 27 -6.54 -5.95 5.43
N ARG A 28 -7.78 -6.36 5.13
CA ARG A 28 -8.26 -7.69 5.47
C ARG A 28 -8.99 -8.24 4.27
N PHE A 29 -8.87 -9.55 4.08
CA PHE A 29 -9.61 -10.24 3.04
C PHE A 29 -10.98 -10.63 3.53
N ASP A 30 -11.95 -10.65 2.62
CA ASP A 30 -13.32 -11.00 2.93
C ASP A 30 -13.44 -12.50 3.18
N GLU A 31 -13.80 -12.88 4.39
CA GLU A 31 -13.93 -14.27 4.77
C GLU A 31 -15.04 -14.98 4.00
N PHE A 32 -16.11 -14.27 3.69
CA PHE A 32 -17.22 -14.84 2.94
C PHE A 32 -16.77 -15.24 1.54
N SER A 33 -16.05 -14.39 0.85
CA SER A 33 -15.54 -14.68 -0.48
C SER A 33 -14.58 -15.85 -0.48
N MET A 34 -13.71 -15.94 0.52
CA MET A 34 -12.79 -17.07 0.64
C MET A 34 -13.55 -18.36 0.90
N GLN A 35 -14.52 -18.34 1.81
CA GLN A 35 -15.24 -19.54 2.21
C GLN A 35 -16.15 -20.08 1.11
N TYR A 36 -16.87 -19.22 0.40
CA TYR A 36 -17.88 -19.64 -0.54
C TYR A 36 -17.43 -19.60 -2.00
N ASN A 37 -16.52 -18.71 -2.34
CA ASN A 37 -16.04 -18.54 -3.72
C ASN A 37 -14.58 -18.92 -3.90
N GLN A 38 -13.88 -19.20 -2.81
CA GLN A 38 -12.44 -19.51 -2.80
C GLN A 38 -11.62 -18.42 -3.47
N ARG A 39 -12.01 -17.16 -3.22
CA ARG A 39 -11.34 -15.99 -3.80
C ARG A 39 -10.88 -15.04 -2.71
N ASN A 40 -9.72 -14.42 -2.92
CA ASN A 40 -9.19 -13.42 -2.03
C ASN A 40 -9.65 -12.03 -2.49
N ARG A 41 -10.69 -11.51 -1.86
CA ARG A 41 -11.16 -10.16 -2.11
C ARG A 41 -10.95 -9.33 -0.86
N ILE A 42 -10.56 -8.07 -1.05
CA ILE A 42 -10.40 -7.17 0.09
C ILE A 42 -11.77 -6.88 0.69
N SER A 43 -11.86 -7.00 2.02
CA SER A 43 -13.09 -6.72 2.73
C SER A 43 -13.54 -5.29 2.43
N TYR A 44 -14.84 -5.12 2.25
CA TYR A 44 -15.45 -3.84 1.91
C TYR A 44 -14.98 -2.71 2.84
N ASN A 45 -14.81 -3.01 4.13
CA ASN A 45 -14.41 -2.00 5.10
C ASN A 45 -12.96 -1.54 4.96
N TYR A 46 -12.16 -2.23 4.17
CA TYR A 46 -10.73 -1.94 4.03
C TYR A 46 -10.33 -1.47 2.63
N GLY A 47 -11.32 -1.23 1.76
CA GLY A 47 -11.03 -0.70 0.43
C GLY A 47 -10.38 0.68 0.48
N GLY A 48 -10.79 1.51 1.43
CA GLY A 48 -10.22 2.83 1.59
C GLY A 48 -8.75 2.82 1.98
N GLU A 49 -8.33 1.85 2.78
CA GLU A 49 -6.94 1.71 3.19
C GLU A 49 -6.04 1.37 1.99
N LEU A 50 -6.50 0.50 1.13
CA LEU A 50 -5.74 0.18 -0.09
C LEU A 50 -5.61 1.41 -0.98
N GLU A 51 -6.69 2.15 -1.17
CA GLU A 51 -6.65 3.35 -2.02
C GLU A 51 -5.72 4.41 -1.42
N THR A 52 -5.74 4.57 -0.12
CA THR A 52 -4.83 5.49 0.58
C THR A 52 -3.38 5.07 0.38
N LEU A 53 -3.10 3.78 0.51
CA LEU A 53 -1.76 3.25 0.30
C LEU A 53 -1.29 3.50 -1.13
N CYS A 54 -2.13 3.19 -2.10
CA CYS A 54 -1.78 3.37 -3.51
C CYS A 54 -1.56 4.84 -3.85
N ALA A 55 -2.38 5.74 -3.31
CA ALA A 55 -2.18 7.17 -3.50
C ALA A 55 -0.84 7.63 -2.92
N GLY A 56 -0.50 7.13 -1.75
CA GLY A 56 0.78 7.44 -1.11
C GLY A 56 1.97 6.94 -1.90
N ILE A 57 1.89 5.71 -2.42
CA ILE A 57 2.96 5.14 -3.23
C ILE A 57 3.14 5.94 -4.52
N ALA A 58 2.04 6.24 -5.20
CA ALA A 58 2.10 7.00 -6.44
C ALA A 58 2.73 8.38 -6.23
N TYR A 59 2.33 9.06 -5.17
CA TYR A 59 2.90 10.35 -4.82
C TYR A 59 4.38 10.24 -4.40
N GLY A 60 4.68 9.32 -3.50
CA GLY A 60 6.02 9.17 -2.96
C GLY A 60 7.04 8.68 -3.97
N ALA A 61 6.62 7.85 -4.92
CA ALA A 61 7.51 7.30 -5.92
C ALA A 61 7.63 8.20 -7.15
N ASP A 62 6.51 8.68 -7.68
CA ASP A 62 6.48 9.34 -8.99
C ASP A 62 5.82 10.71 -9.00
N ASP A 63 5.50 11.28 -7.85
CA ASP A 63 4.78 12.57 -7.74
C ASP A 63 3.40 12.57 -8.41
N ILE A 64 2.76 11.42 -8.49
CA ILE A 64 1.42 11.31 -9.08
C ILE A 64 0.40 11.63 -7.99
N LEU A 65 -0.44 12.64 -8.22
CA LEU A 65 -1.36 13.12 -7.20
C LEU A 65 -2.65 12.33 -7.08
N ASN A 66 -3.09 11.66 -8.13
CA ASN A 66 -4.37 10.97 -8.14
C ASN A 66 -4.25 9.46 -8.37
N GLY A 67 -3.22 8.86 -7.77
CA GLY A 67 -3.02 7.43 -7.88
C GLY A 67 -4.07 6.64 -7.11
N ASN A 68 -4.49 5.53 -7.66
CA ASN A 68 -5.39 4.59 -6.98
C ASN A 68 -5.06 3.17 -7.43
N SER A 69 -5.65 2.18 -6.77
CA SER A 69 -5.31 0.78 -7.03
C SER A 69 -5.52 0.37 -8.48
N LYS A 70 -6.59 0.85 -9.11
CA LYS A 70 -6.87 0.48 -10.50
C LYS A 70 -5.90 1.13 -11.49
N VAL A 71 -5.34 2.27 -11.12
CA VAL A 71 -4.40 2.98 -11.97
C VAL A 71 -3.01 2.41 -11.85
N ILE A 72 -2.56 2.11 -10.63
CA ILE A 72 -1.15 1.76 -10.41
C ILE A 72 -0.88 0.27 -10.28
N ILE A 73 -1.88 -0.57 -10.02
CA ILE A 73 -1.67 -2.00 -9.89
C ILE A 73 -2.29 -2.75 -11.07
N ARG A 74 -1.52 -3.67 -11.65
CA ARG A 74 -2.01 -4.55 -12.72
C ARG A 74 -2.49 -5.85 -12.10
N PHE A 75 -3.73 -5.89 -11.62
CA PHE A 75 -4.24 -7.06 -10.95
C PHE A 75 -5.75 -7.25 -11.16
N ASP A 76 -6.21 -8.46 -10.82
CA ASP A 76 -7.63 -8.74 -10.72
C ASP A 76 -8.02 -8.58 -9.25
N ASP A 77 -8.75 -7.52 -8.93
CA ASP A 77 -9.12 -7.23 -7.54
C ASP A 77 -10.23 -8.15 -7.01
N ASN A 78 -10.78 -9.01 -7.85
CA ASN A 78 -11.75 -10.02 -7.41
C ASN A 78 -11.10 -11.28 -6.85
N ASP A 79 -9.83 -11.50 -7.16
CA ASP A 79 -9.10 -12.68 -6.68
C ASP A 79 -7.62 -12.34 -6.60
N ILE A 80 -7.23 -11.77 -5.48
CA ILE A 80 -5.86 -11.30 -5.27
C ILE A 80 -4.98 -12.46 -4.84
N SER A 81 -3.88 -12.67 -5.56
CA SER A 81 -2.89 -13.66 -5.15
C SER A 81 -2.14 -13.18 -3.92
N VAL A 82 -1.97 -14.05 -2.93
CA VAL A 82 -1.17 -13.75 -1.74
C VAL A 82 0.21 -14.40 -1.79
N THR A 83 0.61 -14.88 -2.95
CA THR A 83 1.90 -15.53 -3.15
C THR A 83 2.72 -14.87 -4.26
N ASP A 84 2.08 -14.11 -5.13
CA ASP A 84 2.74 -13.51 -6.30
C ASP A 84 2.92 -12.01 -6.14
N TRP A 85 3.92 -11.50 -6.83
CA TRP A 85 4.13 -10.06 -6.94
C TRP A 85 3.32 -9.54 -8.12
N TYR A 86 2.65 -8.40 -7.92
CA TYR A 86 1.93 -7.71 -9.00
C TYR A 86 2.77 -6.53 -9.50
N ASP A 87 2.78 -6.34 -10.81
CA ASP A 87 3.50 -5.22 -11.40
C ASP A 87 2.75 -3.91 -11.12
N LEU A 88 3.52 -2.88 -10.85
CA LEU A 88 3.01 -1.53 -10.71
C LEU A 88 3.26 -0.75 -12.00
N THR A 89 2.41 0.22 -12.26
CA THR A 89 2.56 1.08 -13.44
C THR A 89 3.48 2.27 -13.17
N THR A 90 3.86 2.48 -11.91
CA THR A 90 4.78 3.56 -11.55
C THR A 90 6.21 3.24 -11.97
N THR A 91 7.02 4.27 -12.16
CA THR A 91 8.39 4.11 -12.61
C THR A 91 9.32 3.68 -11.49
N ASN A 92 9.22 4.31 -10.34
CA ASN A 92 10.14 4.07 -9.23
C ASN A 92 9.71 2.93 -8.33
N ALA A 93 8.41 2.67 -8.21
CA ALA A 93 7.89 1.50 -7.51
C ALA A 93 7.58 0.44 -8.55
N GLU A 94 8.15 -0.75 -8.39
CA GLU A 94 8.08 -1.79 -9.42
C GLU A 94 6.99 -2.80 -9.20
N GLN A 95 6.86 -3.31 -7.98
CA GLN A 95 5.95 -4.42 -7.69
C GLN A 95 5.34 -4.27 -6.30
N ILE A 96 4.17 -4.90 -6.13
CA ILE A 96 3.46 -4.93 -4.86
C ILE A 96 3.06 -6.38 -4.58
N ARG A 97 3.11 -6.78 -3.32
CA ARG A 97 2.72 -8.11 -2.90
C ARG A 97 1.77 -8.03 -1.71
N PHE A 98 0.72 -8.84 -1.75
CA PHE A 98 -0.27 -8.94 -0.69
C PHE A 98 -0.04 -10.22 0.10
N TYR A 99 -0.24 -10.14 1.41
CA TYR A 99 -0.14 -11.28 2.30
C TYR A 99 -1.50 -11.56 2.93
N LYS A 100 -1.75 -12.80 3.25
CA LYS A 100 -3.06 -13.22 3.75
C LYS A 100 -3.43 -12.52 5.06
N ASN A 101 -2.46 -12.15 5.88
CA ASN A 101 -2.69 -11.44 7.13
C ASN A 101 -2.93 -9.93 6.95
N GLY A 102 -2.98 -9.47 5.71
CA GLY A 102 -3.21 -8.06 5.41
C GLY A 102 -1.96 -7.21 5.25
N ARG A 103 -0.78 -7.80 5.40
CA ARG A 103 0.48 -7.11 5.15
C ARG A 103 0.62 -6.84 3.66
N ILE A 104 1.22 -5.71 3.33
CA ILE A 104 1.52 -5.34 1.95
C ILE A 104 2.99 -4.92 1.85
N ASP A 105 3.72 -5.51 0.89
CA ASP A 105 5.08 -5.12 0.59
C ASP A 105 5.12 -4.42 -0.76
N VAL A 106 5.86 -3.32 -0.84
CA VAL A 106 6.06 -2.60 -2.11
C VAL A 106 7.54 -2.60 -2.42
N ARG A 107 7.91 -3.11 -3.59
CA ARG A 107 9.29 -3.17 -4.04
C ARG A 107 9.57 -2.07 -5.03
N PHE A 108 10.70 -1.39 -4.85
CA PHE A 108 11.12 -0.27 -5.68
C PHE A 108 12.27 -0.69 -6.61
N LYS A 109 12.57 0.15 -7.58
CA LYS A 109 13.62 -0.16 -8.56
C LYS A 109 15.01 -0.26 -7.90
N ASP A 110 15.23 0.47 -6.80
CA ASP A 110 16.46 0.41 -6.03
C ASP A 110 16.21 0.93 -4.61
N SER A 111 17.23 0.84 -3.76
CA SER A 111 17.09 1.26 -2.36
C SER A 111 16.93 2.78 -2.24
N ALA A 112 17.51 3.54 -3.16
CA ALA A 112 17.37 4.99 -3.14
C ALA A 112 15.93 5.42 -3.40
N ALA A 113 15.26 4.76 -4.34
CA ALA A 113 13.85 5.04 -4.63
C ALA A 113 12.97 4.69 -3.44
N ALA A 114 13.21 3.55 -2.81
CA ALA A 114 12.47 3.13 -1.62
C ALA A 114 12.66 4.12 -0.48
N GLU A 115 13.89 4.52 -0.24
CA GLU A 115 14.20 5.48 0.82
C GLU A 115 13.55 6.84 0.56
N SER A 116 13.58 7.30 -0.67
CA SER A 116 12.96 8.57 -1.03
C SER A 116 11.46 8.55 -0.78
N CYS A 117 10.78 7.48 -1.20
CA CYS A 117 9.36 7.34 -0.96
C CYS A 117 9.05 7.27 0.53
N PHE A 118 9.83 6.49 1.26
CA PHE A 118 9.67 6.34 2.71
C PHE A 118 9.78 7.68 3.42
N LYS A 119 10.78 8.48 3.06
CA LYS A 119 10.98 9.80 3.65
C LYS A 119 9.84 10.76 3.34
N ARG A 120 9.32 10.73 2.13
CA ARG A 120 8.18 11.59 1.76
C ARG A 120 6.96 11.29 2.59
N LEU A 121 6.65 10.01 2.79
CA LEU A 121 5.49 9.60 3.59
C LEU A 121 5.67 9.96 5.06
N HIS A 122 6.87 9.80 5.59
CA HIS A 122 7.16 10.15 6.97
C HIS A 122 7.21 11.64 7.22
N LEU A 123 7.67 12.43 6.24
CA LEU A 123 7.68 13.88 6.37
C LEU A 123 6.27 14.44 6.51
N ASP A 124 5.32 13.92 5.74
CA ASP A 124 3.93 14.33 5.86
C ASP A 124 3.40 14.07 7.25
N GLU A 125 3.71 12.90 7.80
CA GLU A 125 3.29 12.54 9.13
C GLU A 125 3.92 13.43 10.20
N ILE A 126 5.22 13.69 10.08
CA ILE A 126 5.92 14.56 11.02
C ILE A 126 5.33 15.96 11.00
N THR A 127 5.04 16.48 9.82
CA THR A 127 4.45 17.81 9.69
C THR A 127 3.10 17.87 10.40
N LEU A 128 2.28 16.86 10.26
CA LEU A 128 0.99 16.81 10.94
C LEU A 128 1.15 16.79 12.45
N ARG A 129 2.17 16.11 12.97
CA ARG A 129 2.37 16.03 14.40
C ARG A 129 2.90 17.31 15.01
N GLU A 130 3.62 18.09 14.26
CA GLU A 130 4.16 19.36 14.76
C GLU A 130 3.13 20.47 14.80
N ASN A 131 2.05 20.28 14.14
CA ASN A 131 0.95 21.24 14.15
C ASN A 131 -0.16 20.81 15.09
#